data_f6ec15cf6ee3f35679335fee44a690ae
#
_entry.id   f6ec15cf6ee3f35679335fee44a690ae
#
_cell.length_a   1.000
_cell.length_b   1.000
_cell.length_c   1.000
_cell.angle_alpha   90.00
_cell.angle_beta   90.00
_cell.angle_gamma   90.00
#
_symmetry.space_group_name_H-M   'P 1'
#
loop_
_entity.id
_entity.type
_entity.pdbx_description
1 polymer ?
#
loop_
_entity_poly.entity_id
_entity_poly.type
_entity_poly.pdbx_seq_one_letter_code
_entity_poly.pdbx_strand_id
1 'polypeptide(L)'
;NIFGGNTGVSYFVSAANITVNNPSEIAADYQAYPTTNFGSVITSPITADFVLANDASGVATEACNSFGANVTGKIAVIRRGACSFVTKVKYAQDAGAIAVIMMNNVSGEPIPMGGEDSTITIPSVMISKASGDLIQVAIANNTVTGSLNIPNGNFTATVVPGIQHINDIKIKQNGSVSEIYVAAADALYGTSNATTTVGGLSYGLYKSVDNGANWIELEMPLTANGNKHCPNDIEIGADGKIWISTTRS
;
A
#
# COMPACT_ATOMS: atom_id res chain seq x y z
N ASN A 1 5.84 0.90 0.56
CA ASN A 1 6.16 0.27 1.84
C ASN A 1 7.05 -0.94 1.58
N ILE A 2 8.15 -1.06 2.31
CA ILE A 2 9.10 -2.16 2.19
C ILE A 2 9.07 -2.92 3.51
N PHE A 3 8.90 -4.23 3.42
CA PHE A 3 8.90 -5.10 4.59
C PHE A 3 10.05 -6.09 4.46
N GLY A 4 10.87 -6.17 5.47
CA GLY A 4 11.88 -7.20 5.63
C GLY A 4 11.32 -8.34 6.48
N GLY A 5 11.57 -9.54 6.07
CA GLY A 5 11.17 -10.76 6.78
C GLY A 5 12.20 -11.87 6.62
N ASN A 6 11.96 -13.00 7.28
CA ASN A 6 12.89 -14.13 7.27
C ASN A 6 13.12 -14.78 5.88
N THR A 7 12.42 -14.32 4.85
CA THR A 7 12.46 -14.94 3.52
C THR A 7 12.88 -14.00 2.39
N GLY A 8 13.27 -12.75 2.69
CA GLY A 8 13.72 -11.78 1.70
C GLY A 8 13.06 -10.41 1.81
N VAL A 9 13.38 -9.53 0.88
CA VAL A 9 12.77 -8.19 0.77
C VAL A 9 11.48 -8.32 -0.02
N SER A 10 10.37 -7.94 0.59
CA SER A 10 9.12 -7.73 -0.13
C SER A 10 8.85 -6.24 -0.22
N TYR A 11 8.69 -5.69 -1.40
CA TYR A 11 8.23 -4.32 -1.57
C TYR A 11 6.86 -4.29 -2.24
N PHE A 12 6.04 -3.37 -1.77
CA PHE A 12 4.74 -3.11 -2.35
C PHE A 12 4.80 -1.77 -3.08
N VAL A 13 4.63 -1.80 -4.38
CA VAL A 13 4.58 -0.58 -5.18
C VAL A 13 3.12 -0.15 -5.30
N SER A 14 2.82 0.93 -4.66
CA SER A 14 1.61 1.73 -4.66
C SER A 14 0.28 1.05 -4.26
N ALA A 15 -0.43 1.74 -3.41
CA ALA A 15 -1.84 1.50 -3.16
C ALA A 15 -2.67 1.77 -4.43
N ALA A 16 -3.80 1.09 -4.56
CA ALA A 16 -4.80 1.46 -5.55
C ALA A 16 -5.16 2.94 -5.32
N ASN A 17 -5.23 3.69 -6.40
CA ASN A 17 -5.68 5.07 -6.33
C ASN A 17 -7.12 5.17 -6.80
N ILE A 18 -7.88 6.08 -6.21
CA ILE A 18 -9.07 6.61 -6.83
C ILE A 18 -8.73 7.98 -7.43
N THR A 19 -9.21 8.26 -8.61
CA THR A 19 -9.14 9.59 -9.23
C THR A 19 -10.51 10.21 -9.17
N VAL A 20 -10.61 11.42 -8.62
CA VAL A 20 -11.81 12.26 -8.76
C VAL A 20 -11.61 13.16 -9.97
N ASN A 21 -12.53 13.10 -10.94
CA ASN A 21 -12.49 13.88 -12.15
C ASN A 21 -13.31 15.17 -12.04
N ASN A 22 -14.40 15.10 -11.29
CA ASN A 22 -15.34 16.22 -11.08
C ASN A 22 -15.94 16.12 -9.66
N PRO A 23 -16.16 17.23 -8.95
CA PRO A 23 -15.90 18.62 -9.36
C PRO A 23 -14.42 18.99 -9.29
N SER A 24 -14.04 20.06 -9.98
CA SER A 24 -12.64 20.51 -10.12
C SER A 24 -11.97 20.87 -8.79
N GLU A 25 -12.74 21.29 -7.80
CA GLU A 25 -12.27 21.71 -6.48
C GLU A 25 -11.64 20.56 -5.67
N ILE A 26 -12.03 19.33 -5.99
CA ILE A 26 -11.47 18.12 -5.36
C ILE A 26 -10.89 17.15 -6.38
N ALA A 27 -10.73 17.59 -7.65
CA ALA A 27 -10.17 16.74 -8.69
C ALA A 27 -8.69 16.43 -8.39
N ALA A 28 -8.41 15.19 -8.05
CA ALA A 28 -7.09 14.70 -7.66
C ALA A 28 -7.07 13.18 -7.59
N ASP A 29 -5.87 12.62 -7.46
CA ASP A 29 -5.65 11.23 -7.10
C ASP A 29 -5.62 11.10 -5.57
N TYR A 30 -6.38 10.15 -5.05
CA TYR A 30 -6.45 9.83 -3.64
C TYR A 30 -5.93 8.42 -3.39
N GLN A 31 -5.06 8.30 -2.42
CA GLN A 31 -4.53 7.00 -2.01
C GLN A 31 -5.67 6.11 -1.49
N ALA A 32 -5.70 4.87 -1.98
CA ALA A 32 -6.69 3.88 -1.59
C ALA A 32 -6.05 2.52 -1.35
N TYR A 33 -6.56 1.78 -0.40
CA TYR A 33 -6.11 0.42 -0.07
C TYR A 33 -7.16 -0.60 -0.52
N PRO A 34 -6.87 -1.47 -1.51
CA PRO A 34 -7.81 -2.47 -1.98
C PRO A 34 -8.00 -3.58 -0.94
N THR A 35 -9.18 -4.17 -0.90
CA THR A 35 -9.35 -5.43 -0.17
C THR A 35 -8.74 -6.59 -0.95
N THR A 36 -8.22 -7.58 -0.24
CA THR A 36 -7.66 -8.80 -0.82
C THR A 36 -8.40 -10.06 -0.37
N ASN A 37 -9.28 -9.93 0.63
CA ASN A 37 -9.92 -11.06 1.29
C ASN A 37 -11.32 -11.35 0.76
N PHE A 38 -11.95 -10.41 0.09
CA PHE A 38 -13.27 -10.54 -0.52
C PHE A 38 -13.42 -9.58 -1.69
N GLY A 39 -14.38 -9.87 -2.57
CA GLY A 39 -14.61 -9.10 -3.79
C GLY A 39 -13.61 -9.39 -4.90
N SER A 40 -13.79 -8.74 -6.04
CA SER A 40 -12.90 -8.93 -7.19
C SER A 40 -11.69 -7.99 -7.16
N VAL A 41 -10.63 -8.42 -7.83
CA VAL A 41 -9.47 -7.57 -8.10
C VAL A 41 -9.82 -6.56 -9.19
N ILE A 42 -9.33 -5.33 -9.07
CA ILE A 42 -9.48 -4.30 -10.10
C ILE A 42 -8.50 -4.61 -11.24
N THR A 43 -9.01 -5.08 -12.36
CA THR A 43 -8.22 -5.43 -13.56
C THR A 43 -8.29 -4.40 -14.68
N SER A 44 -9.26 -3.48 -14.59
CA SER A 44 -9.42 -2.32 -15.49
C SER A 44 -10.00 -1.16 -14.68
N PRO A 45 -9.75 0.11 -15.06
CA PRO A 45 -10.34 1.26 -14.37
C PRO A 45 -11.87 1.17 -14.38
N ILE A 46 -12.49 1.43 -13.24
CA ILE A 46 -13.94 1.47 -13.07
C ILE A 46 -14.34 2.92 -12.88
N THR A 47 -14.96 3.52 -13.88
CA THR A 47 -15.36 4.94 -13.86
C THR A 47 -16.87 5.06 -13.74
N ALA A 48 -17.34 5.81 -12.74
CA ALA A 48 -18.76 6.09 -12.52
C ALA A 48 -18.97 7.28 -11.57
N ASP A 49 -20.23 7.64 -11.34
CA ASP A 49 -20.58 8.58 -10.28
C ASP A 49 -20.32 7.95 -8.91
N PHE A 50 -19.84 8.78 -7.99
CA PHE A 50 -19.72 8.43 -6.56
C PHE A 50 -21.00 8.83 -5.84
N VAL A 51 -21.60 7.89 -5.13
CA VAL A 51 -22.84 8.10 -4.40
C VAL A 51 -22.72 7.61 -2.96
N LEU A 52 -23.09 8.46 -2.01
CA LEU A 52 -23.13 8.05 -0.61
C LEU A 52 -24.20 6.98 -0.39
N ALA A 53 -23.84 5.93 0.30
CA ALA A 53 -24.80 4.96 0.81
C ALA A 53 -25.80 5.65 1.75
N ASN A 54 -27.04 5.20 1.70
CA ASN A 54 -28.10 5.67 2.59
C ASN A 54 -29.03 4.50 2.92
N ASP A 55 -28.80 3.89 4.06
CA ASP A 55 -29.58 2.75 4.58
C ASP A 55 -30.74 3.16 5.47
N ALA A 56 -31.05 4.47 5.53
CA ALA A 56 -32.10 5.07 6.35
C ALA A 56 -31.97 4.76 7.87
N SER A 57 -30.81 4.28 8.32
CA SER A 57 -30.52 4.07 9.75
C SER A 57 -30.08 5.37 10.44
N GLY A 58 -29.80 5.30 11.75
CA GLY A 58 -29.30 6.45 12.52
C GLY A 58 -27.97 7.00 12.02
N VAL A 59 -27.11 6.18 11.40
CA VAL A 59 -25.89 6.57 10.68
C VAL A 59 -25.96 6.03 9.26
N ALA A 60 -26.86 6.57 8.48
CA ALA A 60 -27.26 6.06 7.16
C ALA A 60 -26.10 5.79 6.19
N THR A 61 -24.99 6.52 6.32
CA THR A 61 -23.80 6.35 5.47
C THR A 61 -22.93 5.14 5.83
N GLU A 62 -23.24 4.44 6.92
CA GLU A 62 -22.50 3.23 7.32
C GLU A 62 -22.96 1.97 6.59
N ALA A 63 -24.11 1.99 5.94
CA ALA A 63 -24.66 0.85 5.21
C ALA A 63 -24.70 -0.44 6.05
N CYS A 64 -25.20 -0.35 7.27
CA CYS A 64 -25.37 -1.49 8.17
C CYS A 64 -26.70 -2.22 7.95
N ASN A 65 -27.58 -1.66 7.16
CA ASN A 65 -28.81 -2.27 6.67
C ASN A 65 -28.83 -2.23 5.13
N SER A 66 -29.73 -3.01 4.53
CA SER A 66 -29.97 -2.92 3.10
C SER A 66 -30.45 -1.53 2.71
N PHE A 67 -30.04 -1.02 1.57
CA PHE A 67 -30.40 0.29 1.08
C PHE A 67 -30.85 0.24 -0.39
N GLY A 68 -31.50 1.32 -0.82
CA GLY A 68 -32.17 1.34 -2.12
C GLY A 68 -31.24 1.46 -3.31
N ALA A 69 -31.82 1.36 -4.49
CA ALA A 69 -31.13 1.25 -5.79
C ALA A 69 -30.47 2.55 -6.29
N ASN A 70 -30.30 3.58 -5.46
CA ASN A 70 -29.64 4.83 -5.86
C ASN A 70 -28.17 4.66 -6.24
N VAL A 71 -27.55 3.53 -5.86
CA VAL A 71 -26.17 3.17 -6.19
C VAL A 71 -26.05 2.25 -7.41
N THR A 72 -27.16 1.88 -8.05
CA THR A 72 -27.16 0.97 -9.19
C THR A 72 -26.28 1.52 -10.33
N GLY A 73 -25.30 0.74 -10.78
CA GLY A 73 -24.34 1.12 -11.81
C GLY A 73 -23.35 2.21 -11.38
N LYS A 74 -23.27 2.52 -10.09
CA LYS A 74 -22.43 3.59 -9.53
C LYS A 74 -21.41 3.02 -8.53
N ILE A 75 -20.48 3.85 -8.11
CA ILE A 75 -19.53 3.55 -7.04
C ILE A 75 -20.14 4.02 -5.72
N ALA A 76 -20.44 3.06 -4.84
CA ALA A 76 -20.98 3.37 -3.53
C ALA A 76 -19.88 3.88 -2.60
N VAL A 77 -20.10 5.02 -1.95
CA VAL A 77 -19.21 5.59 -0.93
C VAL A 77 -19.84 5.34 0.43
N ILE A 78 -19.12 4.61 1.29
CA ILE A 78 -19.62 4.06 2.55
C ILE A 78 -18.70 4.44 3.69
N ARG A 79 -19.24 4.85 4.83
CA ARG A 79 -18.46 5.14 6.03
C ARG A 79 -18.14 3.84 6.80
N ARG A 80 -16.90 3.69 7.23
CA ARG A 80 -16.54 2.69 8.25
C ARG A 80 -17.31 3.01 9.56
N GLY A 81 -17.80 1.96 10.23
CA GLY A 81 -18.58 2.15 11.49
C GLY A 81 -18.90 0.82 12.15
N ALA A 82 -20.15 0.66 12.65
CA ALA A 82 -20.53 -0.38 13.58
C ALA A 82 -20.52 -1.81 13.00
N CYS A 83 -20.88 -2.02 11.72
CA CYS A 83 -20.96 -3.35 11.14
C CYS A 83 -19.70 -3.72 10.33
N SER A 84 -19.57 -5.01 9.98
CA SER A 84 -18.41 -5.54 9.27
C SER A 84 -18.27 -4.96 7.85
N PHE A 85 -17.05 -4.95 7.31
CA PHE A 85 -16.80 -4.50 5.94
C PHE A 85 -17.54 -5.36 4.92
N VAL A 86 -17.54 -6.67 5.10
CA VAL A 86 -18.26 -7.60 4.20
C VAL A 86 -19.76 -7.31 4.19
N THR A 87 -20.38 -7.03 5.33
CA THR A 87 -21.80 -6.64 5.41
C THR A 87 -22.09 -5.40 4.58
N LYS A 88 -21.27 -4.36 4.73
CA LYS A 88 -21.43 -3.09 4.02
C LYS A 88 -21.30 -3.26 2.50
N VAL A 89 -20.25 -3.98 2.08
CA VAL A 89 -19.98 -4.19 0.65
C VAL A 89 -21.04 -5.12 0.03
N LYS A 90 -21.51 -6.13 0.79
CA LYS A 90 -22.59 -7.01 0.32
C LYS A 90 -23.89 -6.23 0.09
N TYR A 91 -24.29 -5.38 1.00
CA TYR A 91 -25.48 -4.53 0.82
C TYR A 91 -25.33 -3.58 -0.37
N ALA A 92 -24.15 -3.00 -0.59
CA ALA A 92 -23.90 -2.16 -1.75
C ALA A 92 -24.02 -2.97 -3.07
N GLN A 93 -23.44 -4.17 -3.10
CA GLN A 93 -23.57 -5.06 -4.26
C GLN A 93 -25.03 -5.42 -4.52
N ASP A 94 -25.78 -5.80 -3.49
CA ASP A 94 -27.18 -6.19 -3.59
C ASP A 94 -28.05 -5.01 -4.05
N ALA A 95 -27.66 -3.78 -3.75
CA ALA A 95 -28.27 -2.54 -4.26
C ALA A 95 -27.81 -2.16 -5.67
N GLY A 96 -26.93 -2.96 -6.30
CA GLY A 96 -26.49 -2.78 -7.69
C GLY A 96 -25.26 -1.89 -7.87
N ALA A 97 -24.51 -1.59 -6.82
CA ALA A 97 -23.22 -0.90 -6.94
C ALA A 97 -22.24 -1.75 -7.75
N ILE A 98 -21.35 -1.08 -8.51
CA ILE A 98 -20.32 -1.75 -9.31
C ILE A 98 -18.96 -1.77 -8.61
N ALA A 99 -18.78 -0.96 -7.58
CA ALA A 99 -17.60 -0.92 -6.71
C ALA A 99 -17.95 -0.17 -5.40
N VAL A 100 -17.06 -0.28 -4.41
CA VAL A 100 -17.22 0.42 -3.13
C VAL A 100 -15.95 1.19 -2.76
N ILE A 101 -16.12 2.44 -2.34
CA ILE A 101 -15.12 3.25 -1.65
C ILE A 101 -15.51 3.30 -0.18
N MET A 102 -14.69 2.72 0.68
CA MET A 102 -14.86 2.77 2.13
C MET A 102 -14.10 3.97 2.70
N MET A 103 -14.79 4.88 3.35
CA MET A 103 -14.16 6.00 4.07
C MET A 103 -13.76 5.55 5.47
N ASN A 104 -12.49 5.66 5.83
CA ASN A 104 -12.05 5.40 7.20
C ASN A 104 -12.72 6.41 8.17
N ASN A 105 -13.01 5.98 9.38
CA ASN A 105 -13.57 6.83 10.44
C ASN A 105 -12.53 7.26 11.48
N VAL A 106 -11.29 6.75 11.34
CA VAL A 106 -10.15 7.07 12.20
C VAL A 106 -9.12 7.83 11.38
N SER A 107 -8.49 8.84 11.96
CA SER A 107 -7.41 9.59 11.32
C SER A 107 -6.21 8.69 11.04
N GLY A 108 -5.47 8.99 9.98
CA GLY A 108 -4.32 8.23 9.52
C GLY A 108 -4.56 7.55 8.17
N GLU A 109 -3.66 6.66 7.83
CA GLU A 109 -3.67 5.93 6.56
C GLU A 109 -4.85 4.95 6.45
N PRO A 110 -5.30 4.62 5.22
CA PRO A 110 -6.24 3.53 5.02
C PRO A 110 -5.71 2.21 5.58
N ILE A 111 -6.59 1.36 6.03
CA ILE A 111 -6.24 0.03 6.55
C ILE A 111 -6.78 -1.08 5.64
N PRO A 112 -6.19 -2.29 5.67
CA PRO A 112 -6.78 -3.44 5.03
C PRO A 112 -8.17 -3.74 5.60
N MET A 113 -9.13 -4.00 4.74
CA MET A 113 -10.46 -4.44 5.14
C MET A 113 -10.48 -5.95 5.29
N GLY A 114 -10.70 -6.43 6.52
CA GLY A 114 -10.82 -7.84 6.82
C GLY A 114 -12.25 -8.39 6.62
N GLY A 115 -12.36 -9.71 6.63
CA GLY A 115 -13.58 -10.49 6.46
C GLY A 115 -13.50 -11.38 5.24
N GLU A 116 -14.40 -12.36 5.16
CA GLU A 116 -14.49 -13.30 4.04
C GLU A 116 -15.96 -13.46 3.64
N ASP A 117 -16.23 -13.30 2.36
CA ASP A 117 -17.53 -13.59 1.75
C ASP A 117 -17.34 -13.83 0.25
N SER A 118 -17.40 -15.08 -0.17
CA SER A 118 -17.24 -15.50 -1.57
C SER A 118 -18.37 -15.06 -2.50
N THR A 119 -19.47 -14.54 -1.96
CA THR A 119 -20.59 -14.01 -2.74
C THR A 119 -20.40 -12.55 -3.14
N ILE A 120 -19.40 -11.87 -2.59
CA ILE A 120 -19.04 -10.52 -2.99
C ILE A 120 -18.16 -10.60 -4.24
N THR A 121 -18.63 -10.00 -5.33
CA THR A 121 -17.95 -10.01 -6.63
C THR A 121 -17.50 -8.63 -7.10
N ILE A 122 -17.93 -7.57 -6.42
CA ILE A 122 -17.51 -6.21 -6.76
C ILE A 122 -16.24 -5.84 -6.00
N PRO A 123 -15.32 -5.03 -6.59
CA PRO A 123 -14.13 -4.58 -5.89
C PRO A 123 -14.44 -3.51 -4.86
N SER A 124 -13.62 -3.46 -3.82
CA SER A 124 -13.71 -2.41 -2.80
C SER A 124 -12.34 -1.92 -2.36
N VAL A 125 -12.27 -0.64 -2.04
CA VAL A 125 -11.05 0.04 -1.57
C VAL A 125 -11.36 0.89 -0.34
N MET A 126 -10.38 1.08 0.54
CA MET A 126 -10.49 2.03 1.64
C MET A 126 -9.63 3.26 1.37
N ILE A 127 -10.17 4.44 1.67
CA ILE A 127 -9.46 5.72 1.66
C ILE A 127 -9.31 6.25 3.09
N SER A 128 -8.41 7.23 3.26
CA SER A 128 -8.22 7.90 4.54
C SER A 128 -9.50 8.62 4.98
N LYS A 129 -9.61 8.91 6.28
CA LYS A 129 -10.70 9.75 6.79
C LYS A 129 -10.71 11.13 6.14
N ALA A 130 -9.55 11.77 5.99
CA ALA A 130 -9.43 13.10 5.41
C ALA A 130 -9.94 13.14 3.96
N SER A 131 -9.51 12.18 3.13
CA SER A 131 -10.00 12.05 1.74
C SER A 131 -11.50 11.76 1.69
N GLY A 132 -11.98 10.90 2.59
CA GLY A 132 -13.40 10.57 2.70
C GLY A 132 -14.27 11.75 3.06
N ASP A 133 -13.86 12.54 4.04
CA ASP A 133 -14.59 13.74 4.46
C ASP A 133 -14.71 14.77 3.31
N LEU A 134 -13.64 14.98 2.53
CA LEU A 134 -13.66 15.86 1.35
C LEU A 134 -14.64 15.34 0.28
N ILE A 135 -14.56 14.08 -0.06
CA ILE A 135 -15.45 13.46 -1.07
C ILE A 135 -16.90 13.47 -0.58
N GLN A 136 -17.15 13.18 0.69
CA GLN A 136 -18.49 13.22 1.26
C GLN A 136 -19.12 14.61 1.16
N VAL A 137 -18.37 15.67 1.48
CA VAL A 137 -18.85 17.05 1.34
C VAL A 137 -19.12 17.40 -0.11
N ALA A 138 -18.26 16.95 -1.04
CA ALA A 138 -18.48 17.19 -2.46
C ALA A 138 -19.74 16.50 -2.98
N ILE A 139 -19.98 15.23 -2.61
CA ILE A 139 -21.18 14.50 -3.02
C ILE A 139 -22.47 15.16 -2.52
N ALA A 140 -22.43 15.79 -1.34
CA ALA A 140 -23.59 16.50 -0.81
C ALA A 140 -23.98 17.75 -1.63
N ASN A 141 -23.04 18.34 -2.36
CA ASN A 141 -23.23 19.60 -3.07
C ASN A 141 -23.13 19.46 -4.61
N ASN A 142 -22.56 18.38 -5.12
CA ASN A 142 -22.26 18.21 -6.53
C ASN A 142 -22.45 16.75 -6.96
N THR A 143 -22.53 16.52 -8.28
CA THR A 143 -22.28 15.21 -8.84
C THR A 143 -20.76 14.97 -8.85
N VAL A 144 -20.31 13.97 -8.12
CA VAL A 144 -18.89 13.57 -8.09
C VAL A 144 -18.69 12.41 -9.03
N THR A 145 -17.77 12.56 -9.97
CA THR A 145 -17.40 11.48 -10.91
C THR A 145 -15.94 11.14 -10.75
N GLY A 146 -15.62 9.86 -10.85
CA GLY A 146 -14.24 9.43 -10.69
C GLY A 146 -14.04 7.96 -11.05
N SER A 147 -12.85 7.47 -10.82
CA SER A 147 -12.43 6.12 -11.17
C SER A 147 -11.75 5.42 -10.00
N LEU A 148 -12.04 4.13 -9.84
CA LEU A 148 -11.15 3.21 -9.16
C LEU A 148 -10.13 2.72 -10.19
N ASN A 149 -8.86 3.01 -9.97
CA ASN A 149 -7.81 2.65 -10.92
C ASN A 149 -7.19 1.31 -10.56
N ILE A 150 -6.63 0.66 -11.57
CA ILE A 150 -5.74 -0.48 -11.33
C ILE A 150 -4.61 0.04 -10.42
N PRO A 151 -4.25 -0.71 -9.36
CA PRO A 151 -3.07 -0.38 -8.59
C PRO A 151 -1.88 -0.21 -9.54
N ASN A 152 -1.27 0.99 -9.57
CA ASN A 152 -0.15 1.27 -10.46
C ASN A 152 1.01 0.32 -10.14
N GLY A 153 1.30 -0.54 -11.08
CA GLY A 153 2.29 -1.59 -10.97
C GLY A 153 1.61 -2.95 -10.76
N ASN A 154 1.92 -3.88 -11.61
CA ASN A 154 1.75 -5.28 -11.26
C ASN A 154 2.56 -5.48 -9.98
N PHE A 155 1.87 -5.75 -8.87
CA PHE A 155 2.52 -6.25 -7.68
C PHE A 155 3.10 -7.61 -8.01
N THR A 156 4.25 -7.60 -8.59
CA THR A 156 5.14 -8.73 -8.45
C THR A 156 5.80 -8.48 -7.09
N ALA A 157 5.35 -9.19 -6.07
CA ALA A 157 6.15 -9.29 -4.86
C ALA A 157 7.46 -9.89 -5.31
N THR A 158 8.47 -9.05 -5.53
CA THR A 158 9.81 -9.53 -5.79
C THR A 158 10.36 -9.94 -4.45
N VAL A 159 10.24 -11.21 -4.15
CA VAL A 159 10.98 -11.82 -3.07
C VAL A 159 12.42 -11.96 -3.61
N VAL A 160 13.33 -11.17 -3.07
CA VAL A 160 14.75 -11.42 -3.30
C VAL A 160 15.19 -12.45 -2.28
N PRO A 161 15.40 -13.72 -2.69
CA PRO A 161 15.84 -14.73 -1.77
C PRO A 161 17.16 -14.28 -1.15
N GLY A 162 17.23 -14.25 0.17
CA GLY A 162 18.49 -14.12 0.86
C GLY A 162 18.83 -12.77 1.49
N ILE A 163 18.17 -11.67 1.18
CA ILE A 163 18.32 -10.46 1.99
C ILE A 163 17.40 -10.60 3.20
N GLN A 164 17.99 -10.87 4.33
CA GLN A 164 17.29 -10.99 5.61
C GLN A 164 17.70 -9.85 6.53
N HIS A 165 16.87 -9.56 7.54
CA HIS A 165 17.19 -8.58 8.57
C HIS A 165 17.58 -7.21 8.02
N ILE A 166 16.65 -6.58 7.31
CA ILE A 166 16.86 -5.24 6.76
C ILE A 166 16.76 -4.22 7.87
N ASN A 167 17.84 -3.48 8.05
CA ASN A 167 17.93 -2.43 9.05
C ASN A 167 17.52 -1.08 8.49
N ASP A 168 17.89 -0.79 7.24
CA ASP A 168 17.53 0.47 6.60
C ASP A 168 17.44 0.34 5.08
N ILE A 169 16.66 1.25 4.48
CA ILE A 169 16.46 1.35 3.04
C ILE A 169 16.44 2.81 2.64
N LYS A 170 17.24 3.17 1.65
CA LYS A 170 17.24 4.50 1.04
C LYS A 170 17.02 4.41 -0.46
N ILE A 171 16.31 5.39 -0.99
CA ILE A 171 16.09 5.53 -2.43
C ILE A 171 16.71 6.85 -2.89
N LYS A 172 17.58 6.75 -3.89
CA LYS A 172 18.19 7.90 -4.56
C LYS A 172 17.65 7.99 -5.98
N GLN A 173 17.17 9.16 -6.35
CA GLN A 173 16.81 9.43 -7.73
C GLN A 173 18.04 9.82 -8.54
N ASN A 174 18.28 9.12 -9.62
CA ASN A 174 19.35 9.41 -10.58
C ASN A 174 18.73 9.52 -11.98
N GLY A 175 18.29 10.71 -12.32
CA GLY A 175 17.48 10.94 -13.51
C GLY A 175 16.14 10.21 -13.43
N SER A 176 15.86 9.35 -14.40
CA SER A 176 14.65 8.51 -14.44
C SER A 176 14.79 7.17 -13.69
N VAL A 177 15.98 6.90 -13.13
CA VAL A 177 16.26 5.64 -12.44
C VAL A 177 16.20 5.82 -10.94
N SER A 178 15.44 4.97 -10.26
CA SER A 178 15.46 4.87 -8.81
C SER A 178 16.53 3.88 -8.39
N GLU A 179 17.56 4.35 -7.72
CA GLU A 179 18.56 3.51 -7.08
C GLU A 179 18.09 3.17 -5.66
N ILE A 180 17.87 1.89 -5.37
CA ILE A 180 17.44 1.42 -4.06
C ILE A 180 18.66 0.84 -3.35
N TYR A 181 18.93 1.33 -2.15
CA TYR A 181 19.99 0.85 -1.27
C TYR A 181 19.39 0.15 -0.07
N VAL A 182 19.95 -0.99 0.31
CA VAL A 182 19.46 -1.80 1.43
C VAL A 182 20.64 -2.17 2.33
N ALA A 183 20.55 -1.78 3.60
CA ALA A 183 21.42 -2.24 4.66
C ALA A 183 20.84 -3.50 5.28
N ALA A 184 21.50 -4.63 5.11
CA ALA A 184 21.09 -5.91 5.67
C ALA A 184 22.09 -6.39 6.70
N ALA A 185 21.63 -6.63 7.92
CA ALA A 185 22.44 -7.19 9.00
C ALA A 185 21.53 -7.96 9.95
N ASP A 186 22.12 -8.76 10.82
CA ASP A 186 21.36 -9.37 11.93
C ASP A 186 20.96 -8.26 12.93
N ALA A 187 19.78 -7.70 12.71
CA ALA A 187 19.30 -6.51 13.39
C ALA A 187 19.12 -6.68 14.90
N LEU A 188 18.83 -7.88 15.35
CA LEU A 188 18.53 -8.12 16.77
C LEU A 188 19.78 -8.12 17.64
N TYR A 189 20.95 -8.44 17.08
CA TYR A 189 22.12 -8.70 17.91
C TYR A 189 23.43 -8.08 17.40
N GLY A 190 23.44 -7.45 16.24
CA GLY A 190 24.66 -6.86 15.65
C GLY A 190 25.80 -7.88 15.56
N THR A 191 25.49 -9.15 15.44
CA THR A 191 26.49 -10.19 15.40
C THR A 191 26.90 -10.45 13.97
N SER A 192 28.18 -10.34 13.71
CA SER A 192 28.83 -10.72 12.45
C SER A 192 28.77 -12.23 12.15
N ASN A 193 28.03 -12.98 12.95
CA ASN A 193 27.91 -14.43 12.87
C ASN A 193 26.67 -14.92 12.13
N ALA A 194 25.99 -14.08 11.36
CA ALA A 194 24.94 -14.55 10.47
C ALA A 194 25.55 -15.44 9.36
N THR A 195 25.87 -16.68 9.73
CA THR A 195 26.34 -17.70 8.80
C THR A 195 25.19 -18.33 8.00
N THR A 196 23.97 -17.96 8.27
CA THR A 196 22.80 -18.48 7.58
C THR A 196 22.50 -17.65 6.33
N THR A 197 23.10 -18.03 5.26
CA THR A 197 22.68 -17.59 3.92
C THR A 197 21.42 -18.35 3.52
N VAL A 198 20.29 -17.67 3.45
CA VAL A 198 19.12 -18.20 2.75
C VAL A 198 19.14 -17.61 1.35
N GLY A 199 19.28 -18.45 0.34
CA GLY A 199 19.33 -18.02 -1.06
C GLY A 199 20.64 -17.38 -1.52
N GLY A 200 21.73 -17.50 -0.74
CA GLY A 200 23.07 -17.07 -1.14
C GLY A 200 23.45 -15.62 -0.85
N LEU A 201 22.55 -14.78 -0.38
CA LEU A 201 22.87 -13.41 0.04
C LEU A 201 23.06 -13.35 1.56
N SER A 202 24.16 -12.75 2.00
CA SER A 202 24.51 -12.55 3.39
C SER A 202 24.19 -11.12 3.83
N TYR A 203 24.46 -10.80 5.10
CA TYR A 203 24.47 -9.40 5.55
C TYR A 203 25.46 -8.58 4.70
N GLY A 204 25.10 -7.34 4.43
CA GLY A 204 25.86 -6.43 3.58
C GLY A 204 25.05 -5.23 3.14
N LEU A 205 25.67 -4.43 2.29
CA LEU A 205 25.02 -3.31 1.62
C LEU A 205 24.67 -3.74 0.19
N TYR A 206 23.43 -3.59 -0.19
CA TYR A 206 22.94 -3.97 -1.52
C TYR A 206 22.38 -2.77 -2.26
N LYS A 207 22.53 -2.78 -3.58
CA LYS A 207 21.97 -1.78 -4.50
C LYS A 207 21.16 -2.47 -5.58
N SER A 208 20.01 -1.89 -5.89
CA SER A 208 19.22 -2.20 -7.08
C SER A 208 19.02 -0.94 -7.93
N VAL A 209 18.99 -1.10 -9.24
CA VAL A 209 18.70 -0.04 -10.22
C VAL A 209 17.50 -0.38 -11.12
N ASP A 210 16.84 -1.48 -10.84
CA ASP A 210 15.74 -2.05 -11.62
C ASP A 210 14.51 -2.34 -10.76
N ASN A 211 14.24 -1.45 -9.80
CA ASN A 211 13.13 -1.56 -8.85
C ASN A 211 13.15 -2.83 -7.99
N GLY A 212 14.34 -3.34 -7.67
CA GLY A 212 14.52 -4.50 -6.81
C GLY A 212 14.46 -5.85 -7.52
N ALA A 213 14.40 -5.87 -8.86
CA ALA A 213 14.43 -7.12 -9.61
C ALA A 213 15.77 -7.84 -9.51
N ASN A 214 16.86 -7.08 -9.49
CA ASN A 214 18.21 -7.59 -9.27
C ASN A 214 18.94 -6.75 -8.23
N TRP A 215 19.84 -7.39 -7.50
CA TRP A 215 20.62 -6.76 -6.44
C TRP A 215 22.10 -7.02 -6.61
N ILE A 216 22.89 -5.98 -6.41
CA ILE A 216 24.34 -6.01 -6.42
C ILE A 216 24.81 -5.71 -5.00
N GLU A 217 25.66 -6.58 -4.44
CA GLU A 217 26.33 -6.30 -3.19
C GLU A 217 27.39 -5.22 -3.41
N LEU A 218 27.37 -4.17 -2.61
CA LEU A 218 28.41 -3.14 -2.61
C LEU A 218 29.53 -3.55 -1.66
N GLU A 219 30.76 -3.45 -2.14
CA GLU A 219 31.93 -3.72 -1.32
C GLU A 219 32.04 -2.73 -0.17
N MET A 220 32.16 -3.25 1.03
CA MET A 220 32.46 -2.48 2.24
C MET A 220 33.84 -2.85 2.76
N PRO A 221 34.52 -1.93 3.46
CA PRO A 221 35.77 -2.26 4.15
C PRO A 221 35.56 -3.46 5.08
N LEU A 222 36.58 -4.26 5.23
CA LEU A 222 36.58 -5.35 6.21
C LEU A 222 37.02 -4.85 7.58
N THR A 223 36.55 -5.49 8.63
CA THR A 223 37.03 -5.30 9.99
C THR A 223 38.48 -5.73 10.10
N ALA A 224 39.14 -5.37 11.19
CA ALA A 224 40.51 -5.79 11.48
C ALA A 224 40.68 -7.33 11.49
N ASN A 225 39.62 -8.07 11.74
CA ASN A 225 39.61 -9.53 11.75
C ASN A 225 39.18 -10.14 10.39
N GLY A 226 39.08 -9.32 9.34
CA GLY A 226 38.71 -9.76 8.00
C GLY A 226 37.23 -10.08 7.78
N ASN A 227 36.35 -9.71 8.72
CA ASN A 227 34.90 -9.90 8.59
C ASN A 227 34.27 -8.69 7.91
N LYS A 228 33.09 -8.86 7.31
CA LYS A 228 32.27 -7.75 6.83
C LYS A 228 31.74 -6.93 8.01
N HIS A 229 31.64 -5.61 7.83
CA HIS A 229 30.89 -4.77 8.75
C HIS A 229 29.39 -5.04 8.61
N CYS A 230 28.66 -4.95 9.72
CA CYS A 230 27.20 -5.04 9.73
C CYS A 230 26.59 -3.64 9.52
N PRO A 231 26.04 -3.33 8.33
CA PRO A 231 25.43 -2.02 8.08
C PRO A 231 24.14 -1.89 8.89
N ASN A 232 23.96 -0.73 9.51
CA ASN A 232 22.81 -0.45 10.36
C ASN A 232 21.90 0.64 9.79
N ASP A 233 22.50 1.71 9.28
CA ASP A 233 21.76 2.86 8.78
C ASP A 233 22.48 3.43 7.55
N ILE A 234 21.72 3.98 6.60
CA ILE A 234 22.21 4.56 5.35
C ILE A 234 21.77 6.02 5.31
N GLU A 235 22.69 6.92 5.01
CA GLU A 235 22.36 8.29 4.66
C GLU A 235 22.94 8.67 3.30
N ILE A 236 22.16 9.40 2.51
CA ILE A 236 22.59 9.89 1.21
C ILE A 236 22.78 11.38 1.29
N GLY A 237 24.04 11.83 1.23
CA GLY A 237 24.40 13.23 1.29
C GLY A 237 23.91 13.99 0.05
N ALA A 238 23.80 15.31 0.17
CA ALA A 238 23.43 16.19 -0.95
C ALA A 238 24.42 16.12 -2.13
N ASP A 239 25.67 15.72 -1.88
CA ASP A 239 26.71 15.45 -2.87
C ASP A 239 26.58 14.05 -3.52
N GLY A 240 25.56 13.30 -3.14
CA GLY A 240 25.27 11.95 -3.63
C GLY A 240 26.14 10.84 -3.00
N LYS A 241 26.99 11.17 -2.04
CA LYS A 241 27.74 10.16 -1.30
C LYS A 241 26.83 9.39 -0.35
N ILE A 242 27.15 8.11 -0.21
CA ILE A 242 26.44 7.20 0.69
C ILE A 242 27.26 7.05 1.96
N TRP A 243 26.64 7.39 3.07
CA TRP A 243 27.19 7.24 4.41
C TRP A 243 26.51 6.06 5.09
N ILE A 244 27.29 5.22 5.75
CA ILE A 244 26.77 4.01 6.37
C ILE A 244 27.27 3.96 7.80
N SER A 245 26.36 3.83 8.74
CA SER A 245 26.73 3.45 10.10
C SER A 245 26.79 1.92 10.22
N THR A 246 27.70 1.42 11.03
CA THR A 246 27.83 -0.01 11.26
C THR A 246 27.78 -0.32 12.75
N THR A 247 27.10 -1.39 13.12
CA THR A 247 27.09 -1.91 14.48
C THR A 247 28.16 -2.97 14.61
N ARG A 248 29.27 -2.65 15.18
CA ARG A 248 30.46 -3.46 15.43
C ARG A 248 31.38 -3.70 14.23
N SER A 249 32.62 -3.44 14.53
CA SER A 249 33.82 -3.95 13.88
C SER A 249 34.28 -5.26 14.56
#